data_c8df2b5113eef1532a071d2e2bdbced8
#
_entry.id   c8df2b5113eef1532a071d2e2bdbced8
#
_cell.length_a   1.000
_cell.length_b   1.000
_cell.length_c   1.000
_cell.angle_alpha   90.00
_cell.angle_beta   90.00
_cell.angle_gamma   90.00
#
_symmetry.space_group_name_H-M   'P 1'
#
loop_
_entity.id
_entity.type
_entity.pdbx_description
1 polymer ?
#
loop_
_entity_poly.entity_id
_entity_poly.type
_entity_poly.pdbx_seq_one_letter_code
_entity_poly.pdbx_strand_id
1 'polypeptide(L)'
;MKKRTAITAVILTLIMTFMEMSALPVALFCKIKIEDIDPIYITLMLNFLLAFAICWVCRRFLMKDWQFGLQLKGVLSGLIKYGLPAVIATVAVTFAFCIGLMPFDNKPTIWRVVIEGIVYYIGVGIMEELYLRGLLQNIIAKWFGKRKNAILYAILITSVLFGLGHIFGALGQPIATVIAKTVWATALGVYFGAVYAVSKNLWVPIILHLIINLCGIPFCFSTSNRYPTIALIACLVSY
;
A
#
# COMPACT_ATOMS: atom_id res chain seq x y z
N MET A 1 6.77 -25.88 4.96
CA MET A 1 7.59 -25.13 3.98
C MET A 1 9.05 -25.33 4.32
N LYS A 2 9.92 -25.64 3.35
CA LYS A 2 11.36 -25.80 3.60
C LYS A 2 11.94 -24.43 4.02
N LYS A 3 12.85 -24.40 5.00
CA LYS A 3 13.47 -23.16 5.53
C LYS A 3 14.06 -22.27 4.42
N ARG A 4 14.74 -22.87 3.46
CA ARG A 4 15.31 -22.16 2.29
C ARG A 4 14.23 -21.44 1.46
N THR A 5 13.10 -22.10 1.18
CA THR A 5 11.98 -21.53 0.42
C THR A 5 11.39 -20.30 1.13
N ALA A 6 11.26 -20.38 2.47
CA ALA A 6 10.78 -19.25 3.26
C ALA A 6 11.74 -18.06 3.19
N ILE A 7 13.02 -18.30 3.37
CA ILE A 7 14.06 -17.25 3.31
C ILE A 7 14.06 -16.61 1.92
N THR A 8 14.04 -17.41 0.85
CA THR A 8 14.01 -16.87 -0.53
C THR A 8 12.78 -15.99 -0.75
N ALA A 9 11.58 -16.43 -0.33
CA ALA A 9 10.36 -15.65 -0.50
C ALA A 9 10.41 -14.33 0.30
N VAL A 10 10.96 -14.33 1.52
CA VAL A 10 11.18 -13.11 2.32
C VAL A 10 12.16 -12.17 1.61
N ILE A 11 13.30 -12.67 1.15
CA ILE A 11 14.30 -11.85 0.43
C ILE A 11 13.69 -11.22 -0.81
N LEU A 12 12.97 -12.00 -1.63
CA LEU A 12 12.31 -11.47 -2.82
C LEU A 12 11.28 -10.40 -2.46
N THR A 13 10.49 -10.61 -1.42
CA THR A 13 9.49 -9.62 -0.97
C THR A 13 10.16 -8.34 -0.47
N LEU A 14 11.27 -8.45 0.28
CA LEU A 14 12.03 -7.28 0.73
C LEU A 14 12.66 -6.52 -0.44
N ILE A 15 13.23 -7.24 -1.42
CA ILE A 15 13.75 -6.61 -2.64
C ILE A 15 12.64 -5.85 -3.37
N MET A 16 11.45 -6.44 -3.50
CA MET A 16 10.30 -5.78 -4.12
C MET A 16 9.87 -4.53 -3.38
N THR A 17 9.75 -4.63 -2.04
CA THR A 17 9.42 -3.48 -1.19
C THR A 17 10.44 -2.36 -1.39
N PHE A 18 11.72 -2.69 -1.39
CA PHE A 18 12.78 -1.72 -1.61
C PHE A 18 12.73 -1.08 -3.00
N MET A 19 12.53 -1.86 -4.05
CA MET A 19 12.43 -1.37 -5.43
C MET A 19 11.21 -0.47 -5.63
N GLU A 20 10.07 -0.83 -5.05
CA GLU A 20 8.85 -0.04 -5.11
C GLU A 20 9.03 1.32 -4.43
N MET A 21 9.57 1.32 -3.22
CA MET A 21 9.64 2.49 -2.35
C MET A 21 10.81 3.43 -2.68
N SER A 22 11.86 2.95 -3.35
CA SER A 22 13.08 3.72 -3.55
C SER A 22 13.06 4.65 -4.77
N ALA A 23 12.10 4.52 -5.69
CA ALA A 23 12.14 5.16 -7.01
C ALA A 23 13.49 4.98 -7.77
N LEU A 24 14.40 4.17 -7.19
CA LEU A 24 15.74 3.93 -7.69
C LEU A 24 15.76 3.40 -9.13
N PRO A 25 14.85 2.46 -9.50
CA PRO A 25 14.77 1.99 -10.87
C PRO A 25 14.41 3.10 -11.87
N VAL A 26 13.67 4.12 -11.45
CA VAL A 26 13.31 5.25 -12.32
C VAL A 26 14.52 6.01 -12.76
N ALA A 27 15.34 6.41 -11.79
CA ALA A 27 16.52 7.23 -12.06
C ALA A 27 17.54 6.49 -12.95
N LEU A 28 17.56 5.16 -12.89
CA LEU A 28 18.53 4.33 -13.61
C LEU A 28 18.09 3.95 -15.02
N PHE A 29 16.79 3.76 -15.26
CA PHE A 29 16.30 3.10 -16.47
C PHE A 29 15.29 3.90 -17.29
N CYS A 30 14.62 4.92 -16.74
CA CYS A 30 13.56 5.62 -17.45
C CYS A 30 13.99 7.03 -17.90
N LYS A 31 14.47 7.13 -19.15
CA LYS A 31 14.62 8.42 -19.85
C LYS A 31 13.35 8.82 -20.62
N ILE A 32 12.26 8.11 -20.43
CA ILE A 32 11.00 8.34 -21.14
C ILE A 32 10.33 9.54 -20.48
N LYS A 33 10.28 10.66 -21.21
CA LYS A 33 9.45 11.81 -20.86
C LYS A 33 8.16 11.71 -21.64
N ILE A 34 7.06 11.49 -20.95
CA ILE A 34 5.72 11.68 -21.50
C ILE A 34 5.27 13.05 -20.98
N GLU A 35 4.77 13.87 -21.88
CA GLU A 35 4.33 15.23 -21.58
C GLU A 35 3.42 15.22 -20.34
N ASP A 36 3.73 16.04 -19.34
CA ASP A 36 3.03 16.19 -18.06
C ASP A 36 2.97 14.95 -17.12
N ILE A 37 3.56 13.82 -17.49
CA ILE A 37 3.60 12.63 -16.62
C ILE A 37 4.96 12.53 -15.96
N ASP A 38 4.95 12.52 -14.64
CA ASP A 38 6.17 12.29 -13.87
C ASP A 38 6.71 10.87 -14.17
N PRO A 39 7.99 10.72 -14.56
CA PRO A 39 8.63 9.42 -14.82
C PRO A 39 8.46 8.39 -13.70
N ILE A 40 8.19 8.83 -12.48
CA ILE A 40 7.91 7.95 -11.34
C ILE A 40 6.72 7.02 -11.60
N TYR A 41 5.68 7.48 -12.31
CA TYR A 41 4.50 6.66 -12.60
C TYR A 41 4.80 5.53 -13.57
N ILE A 42 5.66 5.77 -14.56
CA ILE A 42 6.10 4.73 -15.49
C ILE A 42 6.84 3.62 -14.75
N THR A 43 7.66 4.01 -13.78
CA THR A 43 8.41 3.05 -12.99
C THR A 43 7.54 2.31 -11.99
N LEU A 44 6.59 2.98 -11.36
CA LEU A 44 5.61 2.30 -10.51
C LEU A 44 4.83 1.26 -11.31
N MET A 45 4.49 1.55 -12.56
CA MET A 45 3.84 0.59 -13.46
C MET A 45 4.74 -0.61 -13.77
N LEU A 46 6.03 -0.38 -14.06
CA LEU A 46 7.01 -1.46 -14.27
C LEU A 46 7.22 -2.29 -13.00
N ASN A 47 7.33 -1.64 -11.85
CA ASN A 47 7.43 -2.32 -10.56
C ASN A 47 6.18 -3.12 -10.24
N PHE A 48 4.99 -2.63 -10.59
CA PHE A 48 3.74 -3.36 -10.47
C PHE A 48 3.76 -4.67 -11.28
N LEU A 49 4.19 -4.62 -12.54
CA LEU A 49 4.32 -5.82 -13.37
C LEU A 49 5.35 -6.79 -12.80
N LEU A 50 6.48 -6.28 -12.33
CA LEU A 50 7.52 -7.10 -11.71
C LEU A 50 7.03 -7.75 -10.42
N ALA A 51 6.33 -6.99 -9.57
CA ALA A 51 5.73 -7.47 -8.33
C ALA A 51 4.73 -8.60 -8.59
N PHE A 52 3.87 -8.42 -9.57
CA PHE A 52 2.92 -9.44 -9.98
C PHE A 52 3.62 -10.71 -10.46
N ALA A 53 4.67 -10.57 -11.29
CA ALA A 53 5.46 -11.70 -11.77
C ALA A 53 6.14 -12.46 -10.61
N ILE A 54 6.74 -11.74 -9.65
CA ILE A 54 7.37 -12.34 -8.47
C ILE A 54 6.34 -13.05 -7.58
N CYS A 55 5.19 -12.42 -7.33
CA CYS A 55 4.10 -13.05 -6.57
C CYS A 55 3.60 -14.33 -7.25
N TRP A 56 3.46 -14.29 -8.58
CA TRP A 56 3.07 -15.45 -9.37
C TRP A 56 4.11 -16.57 -9.29
N VAL A 57 5.41 -16.25 -9.44
CA VAL A 57 6.51 -17.22 -9.33
C VAL A 57 6.55 -17.82 -7.92
N CYS A 58 6.47 -16.99 -6.87
CA CYS A 58 6.46 -17.47 -5.50
C CYS A 58 5.29 -18.44 -5.26
N ARG A 59 4.09 -18.09 -5.72
CA ARG A 59 2.92 -18.97 -5.59
C ARG A 59 3.07 -20.25 -6.39
N ARG A 60 3.55 -20.16 -7.64
CA ARG A 60 3.58 -21.31 -8.56
C ARG A 60 4.65 -22.35 -8.16
N PHE A 61 5.79 -21.88 -7.67
CA PHE A 61 6.96 -22.75 -7.47
C PHE A 61 7.34 -22.96 -6.01
N LEU A 62 7.17 -21.93 -5.16
CA LEU A 62 7.64 -21.95 -3.78
C LEU A 62 6.54 -22.27 -2.77
N MET A 63 5.30 -21.89 -3.07
CA MET A 63 4.18 -21.94 -2.12
C MET A 63 2.90 -22.51 -2.77
N LYS A 64 3.04 -23.69 -3.41
CA LYS A 64 1.96 -24.33 -4.19
C LYS A 64 0.65 -24.52 -3.43
N ASP A 65 0.72 -24.82 -2.12
CA ASP A 65 -0.44 -25.08 -1.26
C ASP A 65 -1.05 -23.82 -0.66
N TRP A 66 -0.58 -22.63 -1.10
CA TRP A 66 -0.99 -21.39 -0.49
C TRP A 66 -2.16 -20.73 -1.21
N GLN A 67 -3.22 -20.47 -0.46
CA GLN A 67 -4.35 -19.71 -0.95
C GLN A 67 -4.27 -18.28 -0.43
N PHE A 68 -4.22 -17.28 -1.33
CA PHE A 68 -4.22 -15.86 -0.97
C PHE A 68 -5.59 -15.34 -0.53
N GLY A 69 -6.63 -16.15 -0.68
CA GLY A 69 -8.00 -15.70 -0.40
C GLY A 69 -8.51 -14.71 -1.45
N LEU A 70 -8.32 -15.00 -2.73
CA LEU A 70 -8.78 -14.16 -3.85
C LEU A 70 -10.16 -14.57 -4.37
N GLN A 71 -10.98 -15.19 -3.53
CA GLN A 71 -12.38 -15.53 -3.87
C GLN A 71 -13.29 -14.31 -3.74
N LEU A 72 -14.24 -14.15 -4.67
CA LEU A 72 -15.22 -13.05 -4.62
C LEU A 72 -16.26 -13.23 -3.50
N LYS A 73 -16.51 -14.49 -3.07
CA LYS A 73 -17.43 -14.80 -1.97
C LYS A 73 -16.92 -14.15 -0.67
N GLY A 74 -17.78 -13.41 0.00
CA GLY A 74 -17.50 -12.78 1.29
C GLY A 74 -16.84 -11.39 1.19
N VAL A 75 -16.53 -10.88 -0.01
CA VAL A 75 -15.96 -9.53 -0.20
C VAL A 75 -16.89 -8.46 0.36
N LEU A 76 -18.15 -8.42 -0.11
CA LEU A 76 -19.12 -7.40 0.33
C LEU A 76 -19.36 -7.46 1.85
N SER A 77 -19.53 -8.65 2.40
CA SER A 77 -19.69 -8.83 3.84
C SER A 77 -18.44 -8.33 4.63
N GLY A 78 -17.23 -8.59 4.11
CA GLY A 78 -16.00 -8.09 4.70
C GLY A 78 -15.89 -6.56 4.63
N LEU A 79 -16.26 -5.96 3.51
CA LEU A 79 -16.28 -4.50 3.35
C LEU A 79 -17.26 -3.83 4.30
N ILE A 80 -18.48 -4.34 4.43
CA ILE A 80 -19.48 -3.83 5.38
C ILE A 80 -18.99 -3.95 6.82
N LYS A 81 -18.40 -5.09 7.18
CA LYS A 81 -18.00 -5.37 8.56
C LYS A 81 -16.75 -4.58 8.99
N TYR A 82 -15.81 -4.38 8.09
CA TYR A 82 -14.49 -3.81 8.43
C TYR A 82 -14.21 -2.48 7.74
N GLY A 83 -15.07 -1.99 6.85
CA GLY A 83 -14.80 -0.83 6.00
C GLY A 83 -15.00 0.53 6.66
N LEU A 84 -15.66 0.58 7.82
CA LEU A 84 -15.99 1.87 8.47
C LEU A 84 -14.78 2.79 8.67
N PRO A 85 -13.63 2.32 9.18
CA PRO A 85 -12.45 3.17 9.33
C PRO A 85 -11.96 3.76 8.00
N ALA A 86 -11.92 2.97 6.92
CA ALA A 86 -11.53 3.47 5.60
C ALA A 86 -12.50 4.54 5.07
N VAL A 87 -13.80 4.35 5.29
CA VAL A 87 -14.81 5.35 4.90
C VAL A 87 -14.65 6.65 5.70
N ILE A 88 -14.44 6.57 7.03
CA ILE A 88 -14.24 7.74 7.87
C ILE A 88 -12.97 8.49 7.44
N ALA A 89 -11.85 7.80 7.24
CA ALA A 89 -10.60 8.40 6.78
C ALA A 89 -10.78 9.11 5.43
N THR A 90 -11.48 8.46 4.49
CA THR A 90 -11.80 9.02 3.17
C THR A 90 -12.64 10.29 3.28
N VAL A 91 -13.71 10.23 4.05
CA VAL A 91 -14.61 11.37 4.25
C VAL A 91 -13.87 12.53 4.92
N ALA A 92 -13.04 12.25 5.93
CA ALA A 92 -12.27 13.27 6.64
C ALA A 92 -11.27 14.00 5.70
N VAL A 93 -10.53 13.26 4.87
CA VAL A 93 -9.59 13.85 3.89
C VAL A 93 -10.33 14.65 2.83
N THR A 94 -11.42 14.10 2.27
CA THR A 94 -12.23 14.79 1.26
C THR A 94 -12.87 16.07 1.84
N PHE A 95 -13.37 16.00 3.05
CA PHE A 95 -13.92 17.15 3.75
C PHE A 95 -12.88 18.24 3.97
N ALA A 96 -11.67 17.87 4.44
CA ALA A 96 -10.56 18.80 4.60
C ALA A 96 -10.21 19.54 3.30
N PHE A 97 -10.27 18.85 2.14
CA PHE A 97 -10.11 19.48 0.84
C PHE A 97 -11.27 20.43 0.52
N CYS A 98 -12.52 20.02 0.72
CA CYS A 98 -13.70 20.81 0.40
C CYS A 98 -13.80 22.12 1.22
N ILE A 99 -13.33 22.12 2.49
CA ILE A 99 -13.31 23.32 3.34
C ILE A 99 -12.07 24.20 3.13
N GLY A 100 -11.24 23.89 2.14
CA GLY A 100 -10.09 24.72 1.76
C GLY A 100 -8.85 24.56 2.64
N LEU A 101 -8.74 23.52 3.48
CA LEU A 101 -7.50 23.22 4.20
C LEU A 101 -6.36 22.87 3.22
N MET A 102 -6.72 22.43 2.01
CA MET A 102 -5.85 22.26 0.87
C MET A 102 -6.37 23.14 -0.27
N PRO A 103 -5.64 24.16 -0.70
CA PRO A 103 -6.10 25.07 -1.75
C PRO A 103 -6.16 24.32 -3.08
N PHE A 104 -7.15 24.68 -3.90
CA PHE A 104 -7.26 24.26 -5.29
C PHE A 104 -6.42 25.21 -6.17
N ASP A 105 -5.11 25.02 -6.18
CA ASP A 105 -4.13 25.88 -6.83
C ASP A 105 -3.36 25.21 -7.98
N ASN A 106 -3.61 23.92 -8.23
CA ASN A 106 -3.01 23.17 -9.32
C ASN A 106 -4.10 22.69 -10.29
N LYS A 107 -3.81 22.74 -11.59
CA LYS A 107 -4.70 22.27 -12.66
C LYS A 107 -3.99 21.23 -13.52
N PRO A 108 -3.86 19.99 -13.03
CA PRO A 108 -3.22 18.93 -13.79
C PRO A 108 -4.01 18.60 -15.05
N THR A 109 -3.34 18.06 -16.07
CA THR A 109 -4.03 17.52 -17.24
C THR A 109 -4.90 16.34 -16.88
N ILE A 110 -5.99 16.11 -17.62
CA ILE A 110 -6.89 14.96 -17.41
C ILE A 110 -6.10 13.63 -17.49
N TRP A 111 -5.18 13.52 -18.45
CA TRP A 111 -4.35 12.34 -18.59
C TRP A 111 -3.50 12.05 -17.37
N ARG A 112 -2.91 13.08 -16.78
CA ARG A 112 -2.15 12.95 -15.53
C ARG A 112 -3.05 12.40 -14.43
N VAL A 113 -4.24 12.96 -14.21
CA VAL A 113 -5.18 12.48 -13.17
C VAL A 113 -5.59 11.03 -13.42
N VAL A 114 -5.84 10.64 -14.67
CA VAL A 114 -6.21 9.27 -15.04
C VAL A 114 -5.05 8.29 -14.76
N ILE A 115 -3.84 8.63 -15.18
CA ILE A 115 -2.66 7.75 -14.98
C ILE A 115 -2.31 7.67 -13.49
N GLU A 116 -2.29 8.78 -12.78
CA GLU A 116 -2.10 8.77 -11.32
C GLU A 116 -3.19 7.95 -10.62
N GLY A 117 -4.46 8.10 -11.02
CA GLY A 117 -5.57 7.32 -10.50
C GLY A 117 -5.40 5.82 -10.73
N ILE A 118 -5.08 5.40 -11.95
CA ILE A 118 -4.96 3.97 -12.30
C ILE A 118 -3.67 3.38 -11.75
N VAL A 119 -2.54 4.03 -11.98
CA VAL A 119 -1.22 3.43 -11.65
C VAL A 119 -0.92 3.57 -10.17
N TYR A 120 -1.04 4.78 -9.64
CA TYR A 120 -0.63 5.06 -8.27
C TYR A 120 -1.67 4.60 -7.26
N TYR A 121 -2.91 5.06 -7.40
CA TYR A 121 -3.92 4.80 -6.38
C TYR A 121 -4.50 3.39 -6.46
N ILE A 122 -4.70 2.84 -7.66
CA ILE A 122 -5.23 1.49 -7.85
C ILE A 122 -4.09 0.47 -7.90
N GLY A 123 -3.14 0.64 -8.81
CA GLY A 123 -2.08 -0.34 -9.05
C GLY A 123 -1.21 -0.59 -7.83
N VAL A 124 -0.75 0.47 -7.17
CA VAL A 124 0.08 0.37 -5.96
C VAL A 124 -0.69 -0.32 -4.83
N GLY A 125 -1.95 0.05 -4.60
CA GLY A 125 -2.76 -0.59 -3.55
C GLY A 125 -2.95 -2.09 -3.76
N ILE A 126 -3.20 -2.54 -5.00
CA ILE A 126 -3.30 -3.98 -5.32
C ILE A 126 -1.96 -4.67 -5.07
N MET A 127 -0.88 -4.10 -5.54
CA MET A 127 0.46 -4.67 -5.45
C MET A 127 0.90 -4.80 -4.00
N GLU A 128 0.79 -3.74 -3.21
CA GLU A 128 1.19 -3.71 -1.81
C GLU A 128 0.44 -4.76 -0.99
N GLU A 129 -0.85 -4.93 -1.19
CA GLU A 129 -1.61 -5.97 -0.48
C GLU A 129 -1.23 -7.37 -0.93
N LEU A 130 -0.94 -7.59 -2.22
CA LEU A 130 -0.51 -8.89 -2.73
C LEU A 130 0.78 -9.35 -2.07
N TYR A 131 1.83 -8.51 -2.04
CA TYR A 131 3.10 -8.98 -1.52
C TYR A 131 3.23 -8.85 0.01
N LEU A 132 2.64 -7.82 0.63
CA LEU A 132 2.71 -7.67 2.08
C LEU A 132 1.78 -8.65 2.80
N ARG A 133 0.50 -8.68 2.43
CA ARG A 133 -0.50 -9.51 3.12
C ARG A 133 -0.56 -10.89 2.49
N GLY A 134 -0.65 -10.97 1.17
CA GLY A 134 -0.70 -12.22 0.43
C GLY A 134 0.55 -13.08 0.62
N LEU A 135 1.75 -12.50 0.58
CA LEU A 135 3.01 -13.23 0.73
C LEU A 135 3.63 -13.08 2.12
N LEU A 136 4.14 -11.89 2.44
CA LEU A 136 5.05 -11.70 3.57
C LEU A 136 4.39 -11.99 4.91
N GLN A 137 3.19 -11.47 5.17
CA GLN A 137 2.46 -11.71 6.41
C GLN A 137 2.21 -13.20 6.64
N ASN A 138 1.81 -13.91 5.60
CA ASN A 138 1.60 -15.34 5.68
C ASN A 138 2.90 -16.12 5.89
N ILE A 139 4.01 -15.74 5.25
CA ILE A 139 5.31 -16.37 5.43
C ILE A 139 5.78 -16.22 6.87
N ILE A 140 5.71 -15.00 7.39
CA ILE A 140 6.12 -14.69 8.76
C ILE A 140 5.23 -15.43 9.77
N ALA A 141 3.91 -15.45 9.58
CA ALA A 141 3.01 -16.22 10.43
C ALA A 141 3.34 -17.71 10.45
N LYS A 142 3.63 -18.31 9.28
CA LYS A 142 4.12 -19.68 9.19
C LYS A 142 5.48 -19.89 9.86
N TRP A 143 6.37 -18.90 9.82
CA TRP A 143 7.68 -19.00 10.46
C TRP A 143 7.54 -19.05 11.99
N PHE A 144 6.66 -18.23 12.56
CA PHE A 144 6.35 -18.31 13.99
C PHE A 144 5.60 -19.61 14.38
N GLY A 145 5.01 -20.30 13.42
CA GLY A 145 4.43 -21.64 13.57
C GLY A 145 3.23 -21.68 14.49
N LYS A 146 3.27 -22.59 15.49
CA LYS A 146 2.15 -22.81 16.42
C LYS A 146 2.13 -21.83 17.62
N ARG A 147 2.94 -20.78 17.63
CA ARG A 147 2.92 -19.78 18.70
C ARG A 147 1.57 -19.08 18.76
N LYS A 148 1.02 -18.89 19.96
CA LYS A 148 -0.31 -18.28 20.17
C LYS A 148 -0.52 -16.97 19.43
N ASN A 149 0.52 -16.14 19.32
CA ASN A 149 0.47 -14.80 18.71
C ASN A 149 1.17 -14.72 17.35
N ALA A 150 1.35 -15.85 16.65
CA ALA A 150 2.08 -15.89 15.37
C ALA A 150 1.54 -14.90 14.32
N ILE A 151 0.21 -14.82 14.20
CA ILE A 151 -0.43 -13.91 13.25
C ILE A 151 -0.28 -12.44 13.69
N LEU A 152 -0.35 -12.15 14.98
CA LEU A 152 -0.15 -10.80 15.50
C LEU A 152 1.28 -10.31 15.22
N TYR A 153 2.28 -11.13 15.48
CA TYR A 153 3.68 -10.79 15.16
C TYR A 153 3.88 -10.56 13.66
N ALA A 154 3.24 -11.39 12.83
CA ALA A 154 3.30 -11.20 11.38
C ALA A 154 2.68 -9.86 10.94
N ILE A 155 1.51 -9.51 11.48
CA ILE A 155 0.86 -8.22 11.22
C ILE A 155 1.78 -7.07 11.63
N LEU A 156 2.30 -7.06 12.86
CA LEU A 156 3.13 -5.98 13.37
C LEU A 156 4.42 -5.81 12.54
N ILE A 157 5.12 -6.91 12.25
CA ILE A 157 6.36 -6.87 11.47
C ILE A 157 6.10 -6.34 10.05
N THR A 158 5.09 -6.86 9.36
CA THR A 158 4.78 -6.38 8.00
C THR A 158 4.30 -4.95 7.98
N SER A 159 3.60 -4.50 9.01
CA SER A 159 3.13 -3.11 9.12
C SER A 159 4.27 -2.13 9.37
N VAL A 160 5.23 -2.49 10.22
CA VAL A 160 6.43 -1.68 10.45
C VAL A 160 7.26 -1.60 9.15
N LEU A 161 7.45 -2.72 8.44
CA LEU A 161 8.16 -2.73 7.15
C LEU A 161 7.44 -1.85 6.13
N PHE A 162 6.11 -1.90 6.08
CA PHE A 162 5.30 -1.04 5.22
C PHE A 162 5.49 0.44 5.54
N GLY A 163 5.42 0.82 6.82
CA GLY A 163 5.67 2.20 7.25
C GLY A 163 7.09 2.68 6.93
N LEU A 164 8.11 1.86 7.24
CA LEU A 164 9.50 2.19 6.93
C LEU A 164 9.75 2.35 5.42
N GLY A 165 9.09 1.54 4.59
CA GLY A 165 9.14 1.70 3.13
C GLY A 165 8.70 3.09 2.67
N HIS A 166 7.71 3.68 3.33
CA HIS A 166 7.20 5.02 3.00
C HIS A 166 8.17 6.17 3.27
N ILE A 167 9.25 5.93 4.04
CA ILE A 167 10.33 6.92 4.25
C ILE A 167 10.94 7.32 2.90
N PHE A 168 11.16 6.36 2.01
CA PHE A 168 11.78 6.64 0.71
C PHE A 168 10.97 7.61 -0.15
N GLY A 169 9.64 7.52 -0.12
CA GLY A 169 8.76 8.45 -0.81
C GLY A 169 8.56 9.81 -0.09
N ALA A 170 9.26 10.02 1.04
CA ALA A 170 9.24 11.28 1.80
C ALA A 170 10.64 11.88 1.96
N LEU A 171 11.65 11.34 1.29
CA LEU A 171 13.01 11.86 1.33
C LEU A 171 13.04 13.31 0.81
N GLY A 172 13.77 14.17 1.52
CA GLY A 172 13.83 15.60 1.20
C GLY A 172 12.71 16.45 1.82
N GLN A 173 11.70 15.82 2.43
CA GLN A 173 10.65 16.53 3.18
C GLN A 173 11.12 16.84 4.62
N PRO A 174 10.45 17.79 5.32
CA PRO A 174 10.69 18.02 6.74
C PRO A 174 10.55 16.75 7.56
N ILE A 175 11.40 16.56 8.57
CA ILE A 175 11.44 15.34 9.38
C ILE A 175 10.10 15.01 10.01
N ALA A 176 9.32 16.01 10.42
CA ALA A 176 7.97 15.82 10.95
C ALA A 176 7.04 15.17 9.92
N THR A 177 7.15 15.53 8.63
CA THR A 177 6.39 14.95 7.52
C THR A 177 6.81 13.49 7.30
N VAL A 178 8.11 13.20 7.35
CA VAL A 178 8.62 11.82 7.22
C VAL A 178 8.08 10.93 8.34
N ILE A 179 8.16 11.41 9.60
CA ILE A 179 7.64 10.70 10.76
C ILE A 179 6.12 10.48 10.63
N ALA A 180 5.37 11.54 10.33
CA ALA A 180 3.92 11.46 10.18
C ALA A 180 3.50 10.44 9.12
N LYS A 181 4.17 10.45 7.95
CA LYS A 181 3.92 9.50 6.86
C LYS A 181 4.24 8.06 7.28
N THR A 182 5.36 7.86 7.97
CA THR A 182 5.78 6.53 8.44
C THR A 182 4.80 5.96 9.47
N VAL A 183 4.40 6.76 10.45
CA VAL A 183 3.44 6.37 11.49
C VAL A 183 2.08 6.06 10.88
N TRP A 184 1.58 6.95 10.03
CA TRP A 184 0.33 6.75 9.30
C TRP A 184 0.34 5.46 8.45
N ALA A 185 1.37 5.24 7.65
CA ALA A 185 1.47 4.03 6.84
C ALA A 185 1.58 2.75 7.71
N THR A 186 2.31 2.82 8.84
CA THR A 186 2.37 1.70 9.79
C THR A 186 0.98 1.38 10.36
N ALA A 187 0.20 2.39 10.75
CA ALA A 187 -1.16 2.21 11.27
C ALA A 187 -2.09 1.58 10.22
N LEU A 188 -2.06 2.08 8.97
CA LEU A 188 -2.76 1.45 7.86
C LEU A 188 -2.30 0.00 7.64
N GLY A 189 -1.01 -0.24 7.78
CA GLY A 189 -0.43 -1.57 7.72
C GLY A 189 -1.06 -2.53 8.73
N VAL A 190 -1.21 -2.11 9.97
CA VAL A 190 -1.86 -2.89 11.03
C VAL A 190 -3.33 -3.16 10.69
N TYR A 191 -4.05 -2.13 10.25
CA TYR A 191 -5.45 -2.25 9.88
C TYR A 191 -5.67 -3.27 8.75
N PHE A 192 -4.99 -3.11 7.60
CA PHE A 192 -5.13 -4.03 6.48
C PHE A 192 -4.67 -5.45 6.83
N GLY A 193 -3.58 -5.58 7.60
CA GLY A 193 -3.09 -6.86 8.08
C GLY A 193 -4.08 -7.58 8.99
N ALA A 194 -4.74 -6.85 9.89
CA ALA A 194 -5.78 -7.38 10.76
C ALA A 194 -7.03 -7.77 9.96
N VAL A 195 -7.50 -6.90 9.06
CA VAL A 195 -8.65 -7.18 8.18
C VAL A 195 -8.40 -8.43 7.36
N TYR A 196 -7.22 -8.59 6.76
CA TYR A 196 -6.86 -9.81 6.04
C TYR A 196 -6.86 -11.05 6.94
N ALA A 197 -6.29 -10.94 8.13
CA ALA A 197 -6.20 -12.06 9.06
C ALA A 197 -7.57 -12.57 9.50
N VAL A 198 -8.56 -11.69 9.68
CA VAL A 198 -9.90 -12.06 10.11
C VAL A 198 -10.84 -12.41 8.96
N SER A 199 -10.77 -11.69 7.83
CA SER A 199 -11.61 -11.94 6.66
C SER A 199 -11.18 -13.18 5.87
N LYS A 200 -9.90 -13.54 5.94
CA LYS A 200 -9.28 -14.58 5.07
C LYS A 200 -9.49 -14.33 3.58
N ASN A 201 -9.73 -13.08 3.22
CA ASN A 201 -10.02 -12.66 1.86
C ASN A 201 -9.19 -11.42 1.52
N LEU A 202 -8.27 -11.57 0.57
CA LEU A 202 -7.33 -10.50 0.20
C LEU A 202 -7.99 -9.36 -0.56
N TRP A 203 -9.12 -9.61 -1.24
CA TRP A 203 -9.87 -8.53 -1.90
C TRP A 203 -10.40 -7.48 -0.93
N VAL A 204 -10.68 -7.88 0.32
CA VAL A 204 -11.21 -6.93 1.31
C VAL A 204 -10.18 -5.84 1.62
N PRO A 205 -8.97 -6.12 2.10
CA PRO A 205 -7.98 -5.07 2.32
C PRO A 205 -7.55 -4.38 1.02
N ILE A 206 -7.47 -5.07 -0.14
CA ILE A 206 -7.21 -4.43 -1.44
C ILE A 206 -8.23 -3.31 -1.68
N ILE A 207 -9.53 -3.60 -1.63
CA ILE A 207 -10.57 -2.60 -1.93
C ILE A 207 -10.55 -1.47 -0.90
N LEU A 208 -10.36 -1.78 0.39
CA LEU A 208 -10.26 -0.75 1.42
C LEU A 208 -9.03 0.15 1.20
N HIS A 209 -7.91 -0.43 0.79
CA HIS A 209 -6.70 0.31 0.44
C HIS A 209 -6.93 1.21 -0.77
N LEU A 210 -7.60 0.70 -1.81
CA LEU A 210 -7.98 1.51 -2.96
C LEU A 210 -8.85 2.71 -2.57
N ILE A 211 -9.85 2.51 -1.70
CA ILE A 211 -10.72 3.58 -1.20
C ILE A 211 -9.87 4.65 -0.51
N ILE A 212 -8.94 4.27 0.37
CA ILE A 212 -8.05 5.21 1.06
C ILE A 212 -7.12 5.91 0.08
N ASN A 213 -6.53 5.21 -0.88
CA ASN A 213 -5.64 5.80 -1.86
C ASN A 213 -6.37 6.80 -2.77
N LEU A 214 -7.60 6.49 -3.20
CA LEU A 214 -8.40 7.39 -4.05
C LEU A 214 -8.72 8.73 -3.36
N CYS A 215 -8.72 8.79 -2.01
CA CYS A 215 -8.81 10.07 -1.30
C CYS A 215 -7.58 10.96 -1.53
N GLY A 216 -6.49 10.39 -2.01
CA GLY A 216 -5.30 11.14 -2.40
C GLY A 216 -5.47 11.93 -3.72
N ILE A 217 -6.46 11.63 -4.55
CA ILE A 217 -6.68 12.35 -5.83
C ILE A 217 -6.81 13.88 -5.65
N PRO A 218 -7.48 14.42 -4.61
CA PRO A 218 -7.52 15.86 -4.39
C PRO A 218 -6.14 16.53 -4.28
N PHE A 219 -5.10 15.77 -3.91
CA PHE A 219 -3.72 16.31 -3.84
C PHE A 219 -3.11 16.59 -5.21
N CYS A 220 -3.63 16.00 -6.28
CA CYS A 220 -3.26 16.39 -7.64
C CYS A 220 -3.62 17.85 -7.92
N PHE A 221 -4.61 18.38 -7.20
CA PHE A 221 -5.16 19.73 -7.36
C PHE A 221 -4.63 20.74 -6.33
N SER A 222 -3.70 20.34 -5.47
CA SER A 222 -3.14 21.20 -4.43
C SER A 222 -1.62 21.07 -4.33
N THR A 223 -0.91 22.18 -4.19
CA THR A 223 0.53 22.23 -3.90
C THR A 223 0.84 22.16 -2.41
N SER A 224 -0.19 22.07 -1.56
CA SER A 224 -0.06 22.07 -0.10
C SER A 224 0.60 20.81 0.44
N ASN A 225 1.66 20.95 1.24
CA ASN A 225 2.33 19.86 1.95
C ASN A 225 1.61 19.40 3.24
N ARG A 226 0.33 19.74 3.41
CA ARG A 226 -0.46 19.38 4.62
C ARG A 226 -0.99 17.95 4.60
N TYR A 227 -0.88 17.26 3.48
CA TYR A 227 -1.43 15.91 3.32
C TYR A 227 -1.03 14.90 4.40
N PRO A 228 0.25 14.70 4.70
CA PRO A 228 0.62 13.69 5.70
C PRO A 228 0.02 13.95 7.06
N THR A 229 -0.10 15.21 7.45
CA THR A 229 -0.72 15.61 8.72
C THR A 229 -2.22 15.36 8.73
N ILE A 230 -2.92 15.73 7.67
CA ILE A 230 -4.36 15.49 7.52
C ILE A 230 -4.66 13.99 7.49
N ALA A 231 -3.88 13.20 6.74
CA ALA A 231 -4.02 11.75 6.68
C ALA A 231 -3.76 11.10 8.05
N LEU A 232 -2.74 11.55 8.79
CA LEU A 232 -2.47 11.07 10.14
C LEU A 232 -3.64 11.37 11.09
N ILE A 233 -4.18 12.59 11.07
CA ILE A 233 -5.36 12.96 11.88
C ILE A 233 -6.56 12.10 11.49
N ALA A 234 -6.82 11.92 10.20
CA ALA A 234 -7.91 11.09 9.71
C ALA A 234 -7.79 9.64 10.18
N CYS A 235 -6.57 9.08 10.19
CA CYS A 235 -6.32 7.75 10.76
C CYS A 235 -6.60 7.72 12.27
N LEU A 236 -6.05 8.66 13.03
CA LEU A 236 -6.24 8.71 14.49
C LEU A 236 -7.71 8.83 14.91
N VAL A 237 -8.54 9.49 14.09
CA VAL A 237 -9.98 9.63 14.34
C VAL A 237 -10.76 8.39 13.92
N SER A 238 -10.25 7.59 12.98
CA SER A 238 -10.96 6.44 12.40
C SER A 238 -10.63 5.10 13.06
N TYR A 239 -9.55 5.01 13.83
CA TYR A 239 -9.08 3.81 14.54
C TYR A 239 -9.17 3.95 16.05
#